data_6f15efcadcaba14f151be90c78eb26b2
#
_entry.id   6f15efcadcaba14f151be90c78eb26b2
#
_cell.length_a   1.000
_cell.length_b   1.000
_cell.length_c   1.000
_cell.angle_alpha   90.00
_cell.angle_beta   90.00
_cell.angle_gamma   90.00
#
_symmetry.space_group_name_H-M   'P 1'
#
loop_
_entity.id
_entity.type
_entity.pdbx_description
1 polymer ?
#
loop_
_entity_poly.entity_id
_entity_poly.type
_entity_poly.pdbx_seq_one_letter_code
_entity_poly.pdbx_strand_id
1 'polypeptide(L)'
;LINPAGIIFGENASLDIGGSFLGTTAESILFEDGFEFSAVNPQSEPLLTVSVPLGLQFNQNPGDITVNNNGHSLIAASPIERIIPPGLEVKSGNNLALIGRNIFSNGGFIGANGGYVELGAVGSNESGSTVKLNISHDNWKFDYGENINFGEIRLKQKSFIDSSGNDSGSINLVGKNISIEDGSIVLIQIQNSTGNNLDTNSIDIKASETFTIDGTIEDGEFLSNITSEILGSKKGTDILIAAKNLFVKEDGQIETKSFGTGNAANITINVIESTNIKGDSSIASIGFGSGDAGVINLTTENLSIVDGGTINSTSLAGSGDSGDVTINARNSVQVIGFLADNKLFSLIGSSTITEGNGGN
;
A
#
# COMPACT_ATOMS: atom_id res chain seq x y z
N LEU A 1 14.56 15.40 -6.10
CA LEU A 1 13.81 16.65 -6.30
C LEU A 1 13.34 17.17 -4.94
N ILE A 2 13.69 18.41 -4.60
CA ILE A 2 13.25 19.07 -3.36
C ILE A 2 12.57 20.39 -3.69
N ASN A 3 11.37 20.63 -3.15
CA ASN A 3 10.66 21.91 -3.26
C ASN A 3 9.70 22.11 -2.08
N PRO A 4 10.07 22.91 -1.07
CA PRO A 4 9.25 23.15 0.12
C PRO A 4 7.86 23.77 -0.15
N ALA A 5 7.70 24.48 -1.27
CA ALA A 5 6.43 25.11 -1.65
C ALA A 5 5.38 24.11 -2.18
N GLY A 6 5.80 22.89 -2.52
CA GLY A 6 4.96 21.83 -3.08
C GLY A 6 5.42 21.36 -4.47
N ILE A 7 4.97 20.17 -4.85
CA ILE A 7 5.31 19.54 -6.12
C ILE A 7 4.01 19.07 -6.79
N ILE A 8 3.85 19.41 -8.06
CA ILE A 8 2.75 18.92 -8.89
C ILE A 8 3.34 18.21 -10.10
N PHE A 9 3.08 16.92 -10.20
CA PHE A 9 3.31 16.12 -11.40
C PHE A 9 2.01 16.12 -12.22
N GLY A 10 2.05 16.68 -13.42
CA GLY A 10 0.91 16.76 -14.34
C GLY A 10 0.72 15.47 -15.13
N GLU A 11 -0.32 15.42 -15.96
CA GLU A 11 -0.76 14.24 -16.73
C GLU A 11 0.32 13.59 -17.61
N ASN A 12 1.30 14.36 -18.07
CA ASN A 12 2.39 13.86 -18.91
C ASN A 12 3.73 13.73 -18.15
N ALA A 13 3.70 13.81 -16.82
CA ALA A 13 4.90 13.67 -16.02
C ALA A 13 5.44 12.24 -16.13
N SER A 14 6.73 12.11 -16.40
CA SER A 14 7.43 10.83 -16.46
C SER A 14 8.86 10.99 -15.91
N LEU A 15 9.46 9.88 -15.51
CA LEU A 15 10.85 9.82 -15.04
C LEU A 15 11.71 9.09 -16.09
N ASP A 16 12.68 9.77 -16.69
CA ASP A 16 13.72 9.16 -17.52
C ASP A 16 15.07 9.27 -16.83
N ILE A 17 15.23 8.45 -15.80
CA ILE A 17 16.43 8.42 -14.95
C ILE A 17 17.00 7.02 -14.83
N GLY A 18 18.31 6.92 -14.58
CA GLY A 18 19.01 5.63 -14.46
C GLY A 18 18.98 5.00 -13.06
N GLY A 19 18.44 5.69 -12.07
CA GLY A 19 18.47 5.26 -10.66
C GLY A 19 17.16 5.54 -9.93
N SER A 20 17.22 5.46 -8.60
CA SER A 20 16.09 5.71 -7.72
C SER A 20 15.70 7.20 -7.69
N PHE A 21 14.44 7.49 -7.33
CA PHE A 21 13.89 8.83 -7.29
C PHE A 21 13.31 9.17 -5.90
N LEU A 22 13.70 10.34 -5.38
CA LEU A 22 13.07 10.94 -4.21
C LEU A 22 12.52 12.32 -4.57
N GLY A 23 11.19 12.51 -4.45
CA GLY A 23 10.51 13.78 -4.50
C GLY A 23 10.08 14.20 -3.09
N THR A 24 10.49 15.39 -2.64
CA THR A 24 10.16 15.83 -1.28
C THR A 24 9.86 17.31 -1.18
N THR A 25 8.97 17.67 -0.25
CA THR A 25 8.70 19.05 0.15
C THR A 25 9.40 19.43 1.45
N ALA A 26 10.42 18.67 1.85
CA ALA A 26 11.31 19.06 2.91
C ALA A 26 12.01 20.39 2.60
N GLU A 27 12.43 21.10 3.62
CA GLU A 27 13.22 22.32 3.50
C GLU A 27 14.68 22.02 3.16
N SER A 28 15.20 20.92 3.71
CA SER A 28 16.57 20.50 3.51
C SER A 28 16.79 18.99 3.60
N ILE A 29 17.94 18.57 3.05
CA ILE A 29 18.49 17.23 3.18
C ILE A 29 19.72 17.28 4.08
N LEU A 30 19.71 16.47 5.12
CA LEU A 30 20.82 16.33 6.08
C LEU A 30 21.74 15.19 5.64
N PHE A 31 23.07 15.41 5.74
CA PHE A 31 24.09 14.44 5.35
C PHE A 31 24.95 14.00 6.53
N GLU A 32 25.61 12.85 6.40
CA GLU A 32 26.41 12.21 7.45
C GLU A 32 27.59 13.07 7.93
N ASP A 33 28.19 13.86 7.04
CA ASP A 33 29.29 14.76 7.33
C ASP A 33 28.89 16.09 8.03
N GLY A 34 27.57 16.22 8.35
CA GLY A 34 26.98 17.42 8.93
C GLY A 34 26.64 18.49 7.90
N PHE A 35 26.84 18.23 6.62
CA PHE A 35 26.39 19.12 5.57
C PHE A 35 24.85 19.10 5.47
N GLU A 36 24.27 20.26 5.22
CA GLU A 36 22.85 20.47 4.97
C GLU A 36 22.63 21.11 3.61
N PHE A 37 21.94 20.39 2.72
CA PHE A 37 21.48 20.97 1.46
C PHE A 37 20.12 21.61 1.69
N SER A 38 20.06 22.93 1.76
CA SER A 38 18.82 23.67 1.98
C SER A 38 18.26 24.26 0.68
N ALA A 39 16.98 24.02 0.43
CA ALA A 39 16.24 24.60 -0.70
C ALA A 39 15.77 26.04 -0.43
N VAL A 40 15.70 26.47 0.83
CA VAL A 40 15.25 27.80 1.24
C VAL A 40 16.40 28.74 1.60
N ASN A 41 17.54 28.19 1.99
CA ASN A 41 18.74 28.95 2.34
C ASN A 41 19.97 28.30 1.70
N PRO A 42 20.10 28.37 0.35
CA PRO A 42 21.21 27.72 -0.33
C PRO A 42 22.54 28.34 0.08
N GLN A 43 23.47 27.50 0.53
CA GLN A 43 24.84 27.93 0.82
C GLN A 43 25.55 28.28 -0.48
N SER A 44 26.46 29.24 -0.43
CA SER A 44 27.09 29.86 -1.60
C SER A 44 28.05 28.97 -2.39
N GLU A 45 28.41 27.79 -1.90
CA GLU A 45 29.26 26.82 -2.61
C GLU A 45 28.69 25.41 -2.45
N PRO A 46 28.23 24.76 -3.53
CA PRO A 46 27.94 23.35 -3.49
C PRO A 46 29.27 22.59 -3.40
N LEU A 47 29.66 22.19 -2.21
CA LEU A 47 30.67 21.17 -2.04
C LEU A 47 30.11 19.88 -2.64
N LEU A 48 30.76 19.35 -3.66
CA LEU A 48 30.53 17.99 -4.13
C LEU A 48 31.01 17.05 -3.02
N THR A 49 30.13 16.79 -2.05
CA THR A 49 30.40 15.79 -1.03
C THR A 49 29.83 14.45 -1.54
N VAL A 50 30.59 13.38 -1.38
CA VAL A 50 30.14 12.00 -1.60
C VAL A 50 29.57 11.47 -0.27
N SER A 51 28.73 12.26 0.40
CA SER A 51 28.16 11.92 1.69
C SER A 51 26.78 11.31 1.53
N VAL A 52 26.43 10.37 2.44
CA VAL A 52 25.14 9.69 2.41
C VAL A 52 24.08 10.60 3.05
N PRO A 53 22.89 10.78 2.42
CA PRO A 53 21.80 11.49 3.06
C PRO A 53 21.27 10.71 4.27
N LEU A 54 21.15 11.40 5.42
CA LEU A 54 20.69 10.86 6.68
C LEU A 54 19.25 11.23 7.02
N GLY A 55 18.73 12.32 6.44
CA GLY A 55 17.39 12.78 6.81
C GLY A 55 16.84 13.89 5.94
N LEU A 56 15.54 14.08 6.05
CA LEU A 56 14.76 15.15 5.45
C LEU A 56 14.28 16.05 6.59
N GLN A 57 14.62 17.33 6.54
CA GLN A 57 14.14 18.31 7.51
C GLN A 57 12.97 19.07 6.92
N PHE A 58 11.81 19.01 7.57
CA PHE A 58 10.61 19.74 7.22
C PHE A 58 10.45 20.96 8.11
N ASN A 59 10.03 22.08 7.55
CA ASN A 59 9.63 23.27 8.28
C ASN A 59 8.22 23.12 8.89
N GLN A 60 7.69 24.21 9.44
CA GLN A 60 6.35 24.20 10.08
C GLN A 60 5.21 23.91 9.08
N ASN A 61 5.32 24.36 7.84
CA ASN A 61 4.29 24.26 6.81
C ASN A 61 4.88 23.81 5.46
N PRO A 62 5.25 22.53 5.33
CA PRO A 62 5.71 22.00 4.03
C PRO A 62 4.57 22.01 3.00
N GLY A 63 4.88 22.00 1.72
CA GLY A 63 3.89 21.91 0.64
C GLY A 63 3.38 20.50 0.41
N ASP A 64 2.31 20.37 -0.38
CA ASP A 64 1.75 19.09 -0.78
C ASP A 64 2.48 18.52 -2.00
N ILE A 65 2.38 17.21 -2.21
CA ILE A 65 2.74 16.55 -3.46
C ILE A 65 1.46 16.06 -4.13
N THR A 66 1.27 16.44 -5.39
CA THR A 66 0.12 15.99 -6.20
C THR A 66 0.61 15.28 -7.45
N VAL A 67 0.06 14.11 -7.74
CA VAL A 67 0.30 13.34 -8.97
C VAL A 67 -1.02 13.23 -9.72
N ASN A 68 -1.10 13.86 -10.89
CA ASN A 68 -2.29 13.87 -11.72
C ASN A 68 -2.04 13.08 -13.00
N ASN A 69 -3.01 12.24 -13.37
CA ASN A 69 -3.05 11.54 -14.66
C ASN A 69 -4.52 11.14 -14.97
N ASN A 70 -4.72 10.36 -16.02
CA ASN A 70 -6.04 9.95 -16.52
C ASN A 70 -6.56 8.65 -15.88
N GLY A 71 -5.89 8.12 -14.87
CA GLY A 71 -6.22 6.85 -14.24
C GLY A 71 -5.66 5.65 -15.01
N HIS A 72 -5.75 4.48 -14.38
CA HIS A 72 -5.34 3.23 -15.00
C HIS A 72 -6.44 2.66 -15.90
N SER A 73 -6.04 1.79 -16.82
CA SER A 73 -6.89 0.97 -17.67
C SER A 73 -6.66 -0.53 -17.44
N LEU A 74 -6.38 -0.90 -16.18
CA LEU A 74 -6.23 -2.31 -15.81
C LEU A 74 -7.52 -3.07 -16.13
N ILE A 75 -7.40 -4.36 -16.48
CA ILE A 75 -8.55 -5.22 -16.66
C ILE A 75 -8.80 -5.98 -15.37
N ALA A 76 -9.99 -5.85 -14.82
CA ALA A 76 -10.47 -6.55 -13.63
C ALA A 76 -10.65 -8.04 -13.95
N ALA A 77 -9.56 -8.77 -14.02
CA ALA A 77 -9.49 -10.21 -14.24
C ALA A 77 -8.85 -10.88 -13.01
N SER A 78 -8.86 -12.16 -12.97
CA SER A 78 -8.20 -12.96 -11.93
C SER A 78 -7.23 -13.94 -12.59
N PRO A 79 -5.91 -13.68 -12.65
CA PRO A 79 -5.19 -12.52 -12.06
C PRO A 79 -5.47 -11.18 -12.79
N ILE A 80 -5.14 -10.06 -12.12
CA ILE A 80 -5.25 -8.72 -12.72
C ILE A 80 -4.36 -8.64 -13.96
N GLU A 81 -4.93 -8.22 -15.08
CA GLU A 81 -4.16 -7.91 -16.27
C GLU A 81 -3.54 -6.52 -16.17
N ARG A 82 -2.21 -6.50 -16.00
CA ARG A 82 -1.45 -5.26 -15.81
C ARG A 82 -1.22 -4.55 -17.13
N ILE A 83 -1.87 -3.41 -17.29
CA ILE A 83 -1.60 -2.45 -18.37
C ILE A 83 -0.96 -1.23 -17.69
N ILE A 84 0.35 -1.07 -17.87
CA ILE A 84 1.11 0.00 -17.21
C ILE A 84 0.81 1.33 -17.92
N PRO A 85 0.18 2.30 -17.21
CA PRO A 85 -0.06 3.61 -17.80
C PRO A 85 1.22 4.46 -17.79
N PRO A 86 1.31 5.54 -18.58
CA PRO A 86 2.35 6.54 -18.39
C PRO A 86 2.28 7.16 -16.99
N GLY A 87 3.42 7.52 -16.41
CA GLY A 87 3.46 8.16 -15.09
C GLY A 87 4.84 8.16 -14.45
N LEU A 88 4.86 8.27 -13.14
CA LEU A 88 6.10 8.28 -12.36
C LEU A 88 6.57 6.83 -12.15
N GLU A 89 7.42 6.35 -13.03
CA GLU A 89 8.01 5.01 -12.92
C GLU A 89 9.52 5.09 -12.95
N VAL A 90 10.17 4.37 -12.04
CA VAL A 90 11.62 4.14 -12.06
C VAL A 90 11.94 2.80 -12.72
N LYS A 91 13.16 2.65 -13.25
CA LYS A 91 13.60 1.39 -13.85
C LYS A 91 13.60 0.26 -12.84
N SER A 92 13.39 -0.96 -13.31
CA SER A 92 13.32 -2.17 -12.46
C SER A 92 14.46 -2.25 -11.44
N GLY A 93 14.09 -2.61 -10.20
CA GLY A 93 15.00 -2.71 -9.05
C GLY A 93 15.39 -1.37 -8.41
N ASN A 94 14.91 -0.25 -8.93
CA ASN A 94 15.11 1.05 -8.29
C ASN A 94 13.93 1.43 -7.39
N ASN A 95 14.14 2.43 -6.53
CA ASN A 95 13.18 2.88 -5.52
C ASN A 95 12.59 4.23 -5.89
N LEU A 96 11.32 4.44 -5.55
CA LEU A 96 10.61 5.69 -5.74
C LEU A 96 10.01 6.14 -4.41
N ALA A 97 10.34 7.33 -3.94
CA ALA A 97 9.78 7.91 -2.74
C ALA A 97 9.19 9.30 -2.99
N LEU A 98 7.98 9.54 -2.47
CA LEU A 98 7.35 10.85 -2.41
C LEU A 98 7.05 11.17 -0.95
N ILE A 99 7.69 12.22 -0.41
CA ILE A 99 7.54 12.59 1.00
C ILE A 99 7.26 14.09 1.11
N GLY A 100 6.02 14.43 1.53
CA GLY A 100 5.54 15.80 1.63
C GLY A 100 4.47 15.97 2.68
N ARG A 101 3.87 17.18 2.79
CA ARG A 101 2.83 17.43 3.80
C ARG A 101 1.63 16.50 3.63
N ASN A 102 1.08 16.48 2.45
CA ASN A 102 0.05 15.54 2.00
C ASN A 102 0.46 14.96 0.65
N ILE A 103 -0.02 13.76 0.35
CA ILE A 103 0.18 13.11 -0.94
C ILE A 103 -1.19 12.88 -1.58
N PHE A 104 -1.44 13.53 -2.71
CA PHE A 104 -2.66 13.38 -3.47
C PHE A 104 -2.36 12.78 -4.84
N SER A 105 -2.95 11.63 -5.14
CA SER A 105 -2.91 11.02 -6.47
C SER A 105 -4.31 11.06 -7.07
N ASN A 106 -4.46 11.76 -8.19
CA ASN A 106 -5.69 11.88 -8.94
C ASN A 106 -5.47 11.20 -10.30
N GLY A 107 -5.79 9.93 -10.41
CA GLY A 107 -5.50 9.11 -11.60
C GLY A 107 -4.01 8.88 -11.85
N GLY A 108 -3.14 9.20 -10.90
CA GLY A 108 -1.70 9.09 -11.04
C GLY A 108 -1.22 7.65 -11.04
N PHE A 109 -0.14 7.39 -11.80
CA PHE A 109 0.61 6.15 -11.73
C PHE A 109 1.95 6.40 -11.04
N ILE A 110 2.26 5.57 -10.03
CA ILE A 110 3.52 5.60 -9.27
C ILE A 110 4.06 4.16 -9.22
N GLY A 111 5.18 3.90 -9.88
CA GLY A 111 5.69 2.55 -10.09
C GLY A 111 7.17 2.39 -9.79
N ALA A 112 7.52 1.21 -9.22
CA ALA A 112 8.89 0.76 -8.99
C ALA A 112 8.96 -0.77 -9.18
N ASN A 113 9.04 -1.21 -10.43
CA ASN A 113 9.02 -2.64 -10.77
C ASN A 113 10.10 -3.44 -10.01
N GLY A 114 9.66 -4.34 -9.11
CA GLY A 114 10.54 -5.11 -8.22
C GLY A 114 11.37 -4.28 -7.23
N GLY A 115 11.08 -2.99 -7.10
CA GLY A 115 11.74 -2.06 -6.20
C GLY A 115 10.86 -1.67 -5.00
N TYR A 116 11.12 -0.52 -4.42
CA TYR A 116 10.43 0.00 -3.25
C TYR A 116 9.69 1.31 -3.58
N VAL A 117 8.42 1.39 -3.21
CA VAL A 117 7.62 2.62 -3.28
C VAL A 117 7.34 3.11 -1.86
N GLU A 118 7.68 4.36 -1.59
CA GLU A 118 7.34 5.07 -0.34
C GLU A 118 6.44 6.26 -0.62
N LEU A 119 5.29 6.35 0.03
CA LEU A 119 4.49 7.56 0.12
C LEU A 119 4.38 7.96 1.59
N GLY A 120 5.04 9.06 1.95
CA GLY A 120 5.10 9.56 3.32
C GLY A 120 4.47 10.94 3.47
N ALA A 121 3.39 11.05 4.26
CA ALA A 121 2.74 12.33 4.51
C ALA A 121 3.18 12.89 5.86
N VAL A 122 4.04 13.94 5.83
CA VAL A 122 4.57 14.63 7.00
C VAL A 122 3.84 15.95 7.18
N GLY A 123 2.82 15.95 8.02
CA GLY A 123 1.96 17.11 8.27
C GLY A 123 2.69 18.28 8.92
N SER A 124 1.97 19.38 9.07
CA SER A 124 2.49 20.59 9.72
C SER A 124 2.81 20.35 11.20
N ASN A 125 3.94 20.85 11.66
CA ASN A 125 4.39 20.79 13.05
C ASN A 125 5.09 22.09 13.43
N GLU A 126 4.71 22.72 14.55
CA GLU A 126 5.25 24.00 15.00
C GLU A 126 6.78 24.00 15.17
N SER A 127 7.36 22.87 15.52
CA SER A 127 8.80 22.68 15.71
C SER A 127 9.52 22.18 14.45
N GLY A 128 8.78 21.97 13.35
CA GLY A 128 9.28 21.20 12.20
C GLY A 128 9.35 19.70 12.50
N SER A 129 9.75 18.92 11.51
CA SER A 129 9.85 17.47 11.61
C SER A 129 11.07 16.95 10.86
N THR A 130 11.70 15.89 11.36
CA THR A 130 12.80 15.22 10.68
C THR A 130 12.42 13.78 10.38
N VAL A 131 12.45 13.40 9.11
CA VAL A 131 12.35 12.00 8.67
C VAL A 131 13.77 11.48 8.45
N LYS A 132 14.17 10.46 9.20
CA LYS A 132 15.50 9.86 9.03
C LYS A 132 15.53 8.95 7.82
N LEU A 133 16.64 8.98 7.12
CA LEU A 133 16.90 8.16 5.93
C LEU A 133 18.00 7.15 6.26
N ASN A 134 17.74 5.90 5.94
CA ASN A 134 18.76 4.87 5.89
C ASN A 134 18.77 4.32 4.47
N ILE A 135 19.71 4.81 3.66
CA ILE A 135 19.85 4.43 2.25
C ILE A 135 21.04 3.50 2.13
N SER A 136 20.78 2.24 1.82
CA SER A 136 21.75 1.28 1.33
C SER A 136 21.51 1.03 -0.16
N HIS A 137 22.45 0.37 -0.85
CA HIS A 137 22.42 0.15 -2.30
C HIS A 137 21.06 -0.44 -2.79
N ASP A 138 20.48 -1.35 -2.01
CA ASP A 138 19.27 -2.09 -2.41
C ASP A 138 18.06 -1.85 -1.49
N ASN A 139 18.19 -0.98 -0.48
CA ASN A 139 17.13 -0.78 0.48
C ASN A 139 17.05 0.67 0.96
N TRP A 140 15.90 1.27 0.77
CA TRP A 140 15.54 2.56 1.34
C TRP A 140 14.63 2.35 2.54
N LYS A 141 14.97 2.97 3.66
CA LYS A 141 14.15 2.93 4.86
C LYS A 141 13.99 4.32 5.43
N PHE A 142 12.72 4.70 5.64
CA PHE A 142 12.32 5.97 6.23
C PHE A 142 11.86 5.73 7.66
N ASP A 143 12.44 6.48 8.60
CA ASP A 143 12.05 6.46 10.01
C ASP A 143 11.44 7.83 10.37
N TYR A 144 10.12 7.81 10.57
CA TYR A 144 9.35 9.00 10.88
C TYR A 144 9.43 9.39 12.36
N GLY A 145 9.96 8.53 13.24
CA GLY A 145 10.01 8.78 14.68
C GLY A 145 8.62 8.87 15.35
N GLU A 146 8.61 9.16 16.64
CA GLU A 146 7.37 9.15 17.45
C GLU A 146 6.62 10.50 17.48
N ASN A 147 7.27 11.60 17.10
CA ASN A 147 6.74 12.97 17.29
C ASN A 147 6.36 13.67 15.97
N ILE A 148 6.12 12.92 14.93
CA ILE A 148 5.68 13.48 13.64
C ILE A 148 4.15 13.61 13.64
N ASN A 149 3.68 14.81 13.33
CA ASN A 149 2.30 15.00 12.91
C ASN A 149 2.19 14.53 11.46
N PHE A 150 1.42 13.49 11.22
CA PHE A 150 1.22 12.99 9.87
C PHE A 150 0.17 13.80 9.10
N GLY A 151 0.33 13.87 7.78
CA GLY A 151 -0.62 14.42 6.83
C GLY A 151 -1.49 13.35 6.17
N GLU A 152 -2.16 13.70 5.10
CA GLU A 152 -3.09 12.82 4.39
C GLU A 152 -2.43 12.17 3.16
N ILE A 153 -2.80 10.90 2.89
CA ILE A 153 -2.56 10.24 1.61
C ILE A 153 -3.92 9.90 1.01
N ARG A 154 -4.18 10.40 -0.20
CA ARG A 154 -5.41 10.10 -0.91
C ARG A 154 -5.13 9.65 -2.33
N LEU A 155 -5.57 8.44 -2.64
CA LEU A 155 -5.53 7.85 -3.98
C LEU A 155 -6.95 7.78 -4.51
N LYS A 156 -7.22 8.42 -5.65
CA LYS A 156 -8.55 8.45 -6.29
C LYS A 156 -8.47 8.55 -7.80
N GLN A 157 -9.63 8.46 -8.47
CA GLN A 157 -9.75 8.54 -9.92
C GLN A 157 -8.92 7.47 -10.64
N LYS A 158 -9.02 6.20 -10.17
CA LYS A 158 -8.26 5.09 -10.74
C LYS A 158 -6.73 5.30 -10.64
N SER A 159 -6.25 5.86 -9.52
CA SER A 159 -4.80 5.92 -9.23
C SER A 159 -4.21 4.53 -9.08
N PHE A 160 -2.97 4.36 -9.51
CA PHE A 160 -2.30 3.07 -9.50
C PHE A 160 -0.91 3.15 -8.88
N ILE A 161 -0.71 2.39 -7.78
CA ILE A 161 0.59 2.21 -7.15
C ILE A 161 1.03 0.76 -7.42
N ASP A 162 2.21 0.58 -8.04
CA ASP A 162 2.68 -0.73 -8.48
C ASP A 162 4.15 -0.97 -8.13
N SER A 163 4.42 -2.08 -7.45
CA SER A 163 5.77 -2.57 -7.20
C SER A 163 5.93 -4.05 -7.63
N SER A 164 5.14 -4.45 -8.61
CA SER A 164 5.16 -5.79 -9.18
C SER A 164 6.45 -6.08 -9.95
N GLY A 165 6.77 -7.36 -10.12
CA GLY A 165 7.95 -7.75 -10.89
C GLY A 165 8.13 -9.26 -11.00
N ASN A 166 9.31 -9.67 -11.47
CA ASN A 166 9.70 -11.09 -11.41
C ASN A 166 9.92 -11.51 -9.94
N ASP A 167 10.53 -10.63 -9.16
CA ASP A 167 10.64 -10.73 -7.71
C ASP A 167 9.71 -9.73 -7.04
N SER A 168 9.42 -9.94 -5.75
CA SER A 168 8.60 -9.04 -4.98
C SER A 168 9.29 -7.69 -4.76
N GLY A 169 8.56 -6.60 -5.02
CA GLY A 169 8.90 -5.29 -4.48
C GLY A 169 8.24 -5.03 -3.11
N SER A 170 8.26 -3.78 -2.68
CA SER A 170 7.57 -3.33 -1.47
C SER A 170 6.86 -2.01 -1.69
N ILE A 171 5.73 -1.80 -0.99
CA ILE A 171 5.00 -0.54 -0.98
C ILE A 171 4.75 -0.14 0.46
N ASN A 172 5.10 1.09 0.81
CA ASN A 172 4.87 1.65 2.14
C ASN A 172 4.09 2.97 2.04
N LEU A 173 2.96 3.05 2.73
CA LEU A 173 2.13 4.26 2.85
C LEU A 173 2.06 4.67 4.30
N VAL A 174 2.55 5.86 4.63
CA VAL A 174 2.59 6.37 6.02
C VAL A 174 1.94 7.74 6.09
N GLY A 175 0.86 7.87 6.85
CA GLY A 175 0.09 9.10 6.95
C GLY A 175 -0.82 9.16 8.18
N LYS A 176 -1.56 10.25 8.32
CA LYS A 176 -2.60 10.42 9.34
C LYS A 176 -3.89 9.72 8.90
N ASN A 177 -4.43 10.17 7.80
CA ASN A 177 -5.58 9.56 7.13
C ASN A 177 -5.10 9.06 5.77
N ILE A 178 -5.34 7.80 5.48
CA ILE A 178 -5.01 7.18 4.21
C ILE A 178 -6.30 6.71 3.57
N SER A 179 -6.57 7.10 2.33
CA SER A 179 -7.74 6.63 1.59
C SER A 179 -7.39 6.15 0.19
N ILE A 180 -8.03 5.06 -0.21
CA ILE A 180 -7.98 4.45 -1.53
C ILE A 180 -9.42 4.40 -2.04
N GLU A 181 -9.71 5.21 -3.04
CA GLU A 181 -11.07 5.53 -3.50
C GLU A 181 -11.17 5.49 -5.03
N ASP A 182 -12.39 5.49 -5.55
CA ASP A 182 -12.69 5.67 -6.98
C ASP A 182 -11.91 4.71 -7.88
N GLY A 183 -11.91 3.41 -7.58
CA GLY A 183 -11.23 2.38 -8.36
C GLY A 183 -9.71 2.43 -8.31
N SER A 184 -9.13 3.07 -7.30
CA SER A 184 -7.68 3.14 -7.13
C SER A 184 -7.11 1.83 -6.59
N ILE A 185 -5.88 1.50 -6.97
CA ILE A 185 -5.27 0.20 -6.69
C ILE A 185 -3.86 0.35 -6.15
N VAL A 186 -3.54 -0.48 -5.16
CA VAL A 186 -2.19 -0.76 -4.69
C VAL A 186 -1.88 -2.23 -4.97
N LEU A 187 -0.93 -2.49 -5.87
CA LEU A 187 -0.66 -3.84 -6.39
C LEU A 187 0.79 -4.25 -6.22
N ILE A 188 0.99 -5.49 -5.77
CA ILE A 188 2.20 -6.24 -6.00
C ILE A 188 1.83 -7.60 -6.64
N GLN A 189 2.21 -7.79 -7.90
CA GLN A 189 2.03 -9.05 -8.62
C GLN A 189 3.40 -9.67 -8.93
N ILE A 190 3.65 -10.88 -8.40
CA ILE A 190 4.89 -11.62 -8.62
C ILE A 190 4.70 -12.60 -9.76
N GLN A 191 5.44 -12.42 -10.87
CA GLN A 191 5.23 -13.17 -12.10
C GLN A 191 5.98 -14.50 -12.15
N ASN A 192 7.30 -14.48 -11.96
CA ASN A 192 8.14 -15.68 -12.08
C ASN A 192 9.37 -15.55 -11.19
N SER A 193 9.33 -16.18 -10.07
CA SER A 193 10.45 -16.02 -9.17
C SER A 193 11.41 -17.22 -9.24
N THR A 194 12.59 -16.99 -9.78
CA THR A 194 13.74 -17.91 -9.69
C THR A 194 14.76 -17.48 -8.62
N GLY A 195 14.59 -16.31 -8.02
CA GLY A 195 15.48 -15.73 -7.00
C GLY A 195 15.09 -16.05 -5.55
N ASN A 196 15.86 -15.63 -4.58
CA ASN A 196 15.51 -15.70 -3.16
C ASN A 196 14.61 -14.51 -2.80
N ASN A 197 13.33 -14.75 -2.46
CA ASN A 197 12.54 -13.69 -1.82
C ASN A 197 13.24 -13.31 -0.52
N LEU A 198 13.49 -12.04 -0.37
CA LEU A 198 13.75 -11.51 0.97
C LEU A 198 12.39 -11.53 1.69
N ASP A 199 12.28 -12.30 2.77
CA ASP A 199 11.07 -12.41 3.60
C ASP A 199 10.64 -11.07 4.25
N THR A 200 11.23 -9.95 3.82
CA THR A 200 11.01 -8.60 4.37
C THR A 200 10.14 -7.71 3.47
N ASN A 201 9.77 -8.16 2.28
CA ASN A 201 8.93 -7.39 1.37
C ASN A 201 7.47 -7.43 1.80
N SER A 202 6.80 -6.28 1.78
CA SER A 202 5.40 -6.13 2.19
C SER A 202 4.71 -4.98 1.48
N ILE A 203 3.36 -5.01 1.49
CA ILE A 203 2.54 -3.82 1.37
C ILE A 203 2.24 -3.38 2.80
N ASP A 204 2.83 -2.28 3.25
CA ASP A 204 2.75 -1.79 4.63
C ASP A 204 2.00 -0.46 4.68
N ILE A 205 0.85 -0.43 5.34
CA ILE A 205 -0.01 0.74 5.49
C ILE A 205 -0.05 1.16 6.96
N LYS A 206 0.42 2.37 7.24
CA LYS A 206 0.45 2.95 8.58
C LYS A 206 -0.34 4.25 8.64
N ALA A 207 -1.56 4.19 9.14
CA ALA A 207 -2.42 5.36 9.36
C ALA A 207 -2.52 5.69 10.85
N SER A 208 -1.99 6.84 11.27
CA SER A 208 -2.05 7.20 12.70
C SER A 208 -3.47 7.47 13.19
N GLU A 209 -4.43 7.76 12.30
CA GLU A 209 -5.86 7.92 12.62
C GLU A 209 -6.71 6.93 11.81
N THR A 210 -6.92 7.15 10.53
CA THR A 210 -7.90 6.39 9.76
C THR A 210 -7.32 5.84 8.46
N PHE A 211 -7.59 4.55 8.22
CA PHE A 211 -7.41 3.95 6.92
C PHE A 211 -8.76 3.57 6.31
N THR A 212 -9.01 4.00 5.08
CA THR A 212 -10.27 3.76 4.36
C THR A 212 -9.99 3.17 2.98
N ILE A 213 -10.70 2.10 2.63
CA ILE A 213 -10.86 1.64 1.26
C ILE A 213 -12.35 1.77 0.91
N ASP A 214 -12.63 2.58 -0.12
CA ASP A 214 -13.98 2.83 -0.61
C ASP A 214 -14.06 2.36 -2.06
N GLY A 215 -14.81 1.29 -2.29
CA GLY A 215 -14.97 0.67 -3.60
C GLY A 215 -15.96 1.36 -4.52
N THR A 216 -16.65 2.42 -4.03
CA THR A 216 -17.64 3.13 -4.84
C THR A 216 -17.02 3.67 -6.14
N ILE A 217 -17.62 3.32 -7.27
CA ILE A 217 -17.24 3.85 -8.59
C ILE A 217 -18.52 4.21 -9.34
N GLU A 218 -18.52 5.37 -10.03
CA GLU A 218 -19.65 5.77 -10.85
C GLU A 218 -19.92 4.82 -12.03
N ASP A 219 -18.88 4.18 -12.58
CA ASP A 219 -18.97 3.31 -13.76
C ASP A 219 -18.92 1.79 -13.47
N GLY A 220 -18.69 1.38 -12.22
CA GLY A 220 -18.75 -0.04 -11.78
C GLY A 220 -17.71 -1.00 -12.35
N GLU A 221 -16.69 -0.52 -13.08
CA GLU A 221 -15.74 -1.40 -13.79
C GLU A 221 -14.56 -1.88 -12.95
N PHE A 222 -14.11 -1.12 -11.97
CA PHE A 222 -12.95 -1.51 -11.16
C PHE A 222 -13.09 -1.02 -9.71
N LEU A 223 -12.98 -1.96 -8.78
CA LEU A 223 -13.12 -1.70 -7.34
C LEU A 223 -11.80 -1.20 -6.74
N SER A 224 -11.89 -0.29 -5.78
CA SER A 224 -10.71 0.11 -5.01
C SER A 224 -10.17 -1.06 -4.22
N ASN A 225 -8.87 -1.35 -4.36
CA ASN A 225 -8.29 -2.47 -3.65
C ASN A 225 -6.80 -2.31 -3.29
N ILE A 226 -6.38 -3.12 -2.31
CA ILE A 226 -5.00 -3.51 -2.08
C ILE A 226 -4.89 -4.99 -2.38
N THR A 227 -4.01 -5.36 -3.29
CA THR A 227 -3.84 -6.77 -3.64
C THR A 227 -2.39 -7.19 -3.82
N SER A 228 -2.11 -8.39 -3.31
CA SER A 228 -0.87 -9.12 -3.55
C SER A 228 -1.19 -10.40 -4.30
N GLU A 229 -0.66 -10.55 -5.52
CA GLU A 229 -0.90 -11.71 -6.37
C GLU A 229 0.38 -12.47 -6.65
N ILE A 230 0.33 -13.80 -6.59
CA ILE A 230 1.42 -14.69 -7.00
C ILE A 230 1.00 -15.58 -8.17
N LEU A 231 1.72 -15.49 -9.27
CA LEU A 231 1.49 -16.29 -10.48
C LEU A 231 2.41 -17.52 -10.56
N GLY A 232 3.49 -17.48 -9.79
CA GLY A 232 4.56 -18.48 -9.82
C GLY A 232 4.53 -19.47 -8.65
N SER A 233 5.74 -19.91 -8.25
CA SER A 233 5.94 -20.95 -7.21
C SER A 233 6.42 -20.40 -5.87
N LYS A 234 6.66 -19.11 -5.73
CA LYS A 234 7.05 -18.49 -4.46
C LYS A 234 5.82 -18.07 -3.65
N LYS A 235 6.03 -17.73 -2.37
CA LYS A 235 5.03 -17.08 -1.54
C LYS A 235 4.75 -15.65 -2.04
N GLY A 236 3.51 -15.20 -1.94
CA GLY A 236 3.10 -13.82 -2.21
C GLY A 236 3.68 -12.81 -1.18
N THR A 237 3.51 -11.54 -1.44
CA THR A 237 3.96 -10.44 -0.58
C THR A 237 2.93 -10.13 0.50
N ASP A 238 3.33 -10.20 1.77
CA ASP A 238 2.43 -9.99 2.89
C ASP A 238 1.83 -8.56 2.91
N ILE A 239 0.59 -8.43 3.37
CA ILE A 239 -0.10 -7.15 3.59
C ILE A 239 -0.14 -6.87 5.09
N LEU A 240 0.43 -5.74 5.50
CA LEU A 240 0.51 -5.28 6.87
C LEU A 240 -0.24 -3.96 7.02
N ILE A 241 -1.22 -3.89 7.91
CA ILE A 241 -2.01 -2.70 8.14
C ILE A 241 -1.99 -2.34 9.61
N ALA A 242 -1.61 -1.11 9.93
CA ALA A 242 -1.70 -0.53 11.25
C ALA A 242 -2.49 0.78 11.18
N ALA A 243 -3.57 0.90 11.94
CA ALA A 243 -4.41 2.09 11.97
C ALA A 243 -5.06 2.29 13.36
N LYS A 244 -5.55 3.48 13.62
CA LYS A 244 -6.44 3.68 14.77
C LYS A 244 -7.85 3.20 14.44
N ASN A 245 -8.36 3.52 13.24
CA ASN A 245 -9.63 3.04 12.70
C ASN A 245 -9.46 2.52 11.27
N LEU A 246 -10.13 1.42 10.93
CA LEU A 246 -10.18 0.83 9.59
C LEU A 246 -11.62 0.79 9.07
N PHE A 247 -11.82 1.28 7.84
CA PHE A 247 -13.06 1.18 7.09
C PHE A 247 -12.81 0.52 5.73
N VAL A 248 -13.49 -0.60 5.48
CA VAL A 248 -13.55 -1.26 4.17
C VAL A 248 -15.01 -1.28 3.76
N LYS A 249 -15.35 -0.52 2.73
CA LYS A 249 -16.76 -0.26 2.41
C LYS A 249 -17.04 -0.16 0.92
N GLU A 250 -18.32 -0.37 0.56
CA GLU A 250 -18.85 -0.21 -0.79
C GLU A 250 -17.99 -0.96 -1.83
N ASP A 251 -17.85 -2.29 -1.65
CA ASP A 251 -17.04 -3.18 -2.49
C ASP A 251 -15.51 -2.99 -2.39
N GLY A 252 -15.02 -2.26 -1.40
CA GLY A 252 -13.58 -2.14 -1.14
C GLY A 252 -12.94 -3.46 -0.77
N GLN A 253 -11.70 -3.73 -1.22
CA GLN A 253 -11.07 -5.04 -1.08
C GLN A 253 -9.63 -4.95 -0.55
N ILE A 254 -9.29 -5.87 0.38
CA ILE A 254 -7.93 -6.15 0.81
C ILE A 254 -7.68 -7.63 0.56
N GLU A 255 -6.82 -7.97 -0.41
CA GLU A 255 -6.74 -9.34 -0.89
C GLU A 255 -5.32 -9.84 -1.10
N THR A 256 -5.12 -11.13 -0.85
CA THR A 256 -3.95 -11.86 -1.32
C THR A 256 -4.41 -13.06 -2.16
N LYS A 257 -3.80 -13.28 -3.32
CA LYS A 257 -4.23 -14.30 -4.27
C LYS A 257 -3.05 -15.15 -4.75
N SER A 258 -3.24 -16.47 -4.79
CA SER A 258 -2.31 -17.40 -5.44
C SER A 258 -2.95 -18.04 -6.65
N PHE A 259 -2.29 -17.90 -7.82
CA PHE A 259 -2.70 -18.53 -9.08
C PHE A 259 -1.78 -19.69 -9.48
N GLY A 260 -0.62 -19.80 -8.85
CA GLY A 260 0.41 -20.79 -9.13
C GLY A 260 0.49 -21.92 -8.10
N THR A 261 1.71 -22.41 -7.92
CA THR A 261 2.05 -23.39 -6.88
C THR A 261 2.58 -22.76 -5.59
N GLY A 262 2.89 -21.45 -5.63
CA GLY A 262 3.28 -20.68 -4.45
C GLY A 262 2.08 -20.33 -3.59
N ASN A 263 2.28 -20.24 -2.28
CA ASN A 263 1.22 -19.89 -1.35
C ASN A 263 0.85 -18.40 -1.46
N ALA A 264 -0.42 -18.08 -1.29
CA ALA A 264 -0.85 -16.70 -1.13
C ALA A 264 -0.19 -16.09 0.12
N ALA A 265 -0.10 -14.78 0.14
CA ALA A 265 0.49 -14.06 1.24
C ALA A 265 -0.44 -13.98 2.46
N ASN A 266 0.11 -13.61 3.61
CA ASN A 266 -0.68 -13.37 4.81
C ASN A 266 -1.17 -11.92 4.85
N ILE A 267 -2.28 -11.71 5.56
CA ILE A 267 -2.81 -10.39 5.89
C ILE A 267 -2.75 -10.22 7.40
N THR A 268 -2.05 -9.19 7.87
CA THR A 268 -1.98 -8.84 9.30
C THR A 268 -2.48 -7.44 9.53
N ILE A 269 -3.53 -7.29 10.31
CA ILE A 269 -4.21 -6.03 10.57
C ILE A 269 -4.23 -5.76 12.08
N ASN A 270 -3.64 -4.63 12.47
CA ASN A 270 -3.61 -4.14 13.83
C ASN A 270 -4.32 -2.80 13.93
N VAL A 271 -5.52 -2.79 14.47
CA VAL A 271 -6.36 -1.59 14.63
C VAL A 271 -6.57 -1.30 16.11
N ILE A 272 -6.36 -0.06 16.52
CA ILE A 272 -6.42 0.31 17.92
C ILE A 272 -7.88 0.36 18.42
N GLU A 273 -8.79 0.98 17.66
CA GLU A 273 -10.18 1.24 18.10
C GLU A 273 -11.21 0.39 17.34
N SER A 274 -11.43 0.65 16.05
CA SER A 274 -12.53 0.00 15.33
C SER A 274 -12.17 -0.46 13.92
N THR A 275 -12.64 -1.66 13.58
CA THR A 275 -12.63 -2.20 12.22
C THR A 275 -14.06 -2.37 11.74
N ASN A 276 -14.40 -1.73 10.61
CA ASN A 276 -15.72 -1.75 10.01
C ASN A 276 -15.62 -2.25 8.56
N ILE A 277 -16.31 -3.35 8.26
CA ILE A 277 -16.37 -3.96 6.93
C ILE A 277 -17.83 -3.99 6.50
N LYS A 278 -18.15 -3.35 5.37
CA LYS A 278 -19.55 -3.12 4.99
C LYS A 278 -19.73 -3.15 3.48
N GLY A 279 -20.91 -3.61 3.00
CA GLY A 279 -21.35 -3.41 1.63
C GLY A 279 -20.53 -4.18 0.58
N ASP A 280 -20.61 -5.51 0.55
CA ASP A 280 -19.88 -6.41 -0.36
C ASP A 280 -18.33 -6.30 -0.29
N SER A 281 -17.84 -5.67 0.78
CA SER A 281 -16.41 -5.46 0.98
C SER A 281 -15.75 -6.70 1.58
N SER A 282 -14.48 -6.90 1.25
CA SER A 282 -13.77 -8.10 1.68
C SER A 282 -12.36 -7.84 2.21
N ILE A 283 -11.97 -8.65 3.22
CA ILE A 283 -10.60 -8.94 3.57
C ILE A 283 -10.40 -10.43 3.30
N ALA A 284 -9.64 -10.78 2.24
CA ALA A 284 -9.61 -12.15 1.76
C ALA A 284 -8.21 -12.65 1.41
N SER A 285 -7.94 -13.94 1.69
CA SER A 285 -6.82 -14.66 1.09
C SER A 285 -7.35 -15.83 0.26
N ILE A 286 -6.95 -15.91 -1.01
CA ILE A 286 -7.58 -16.81 -1.97
C ILE A 286 -6.53 -17.64 -2.71
N GLY A 287 -6.67 -18.97 -2.65
CA GLY A 287 -5.93 -19.93 -3.46
C GLY A 287 -6.72 -20.34 -4.70
N PHE A 288 -6.26 -19.97 -5.90
CA PHE A 288 -6.79 -20.43 -7.19
C PHE A 288 -5.97 -21.54 -7.81
N GLY A 289 -4.75 -21.79 -7.30
CA GLY A 289 -3.83 -22.81 -7.78
C GLY A 289 -3.66 -23.94 -6.77
N SER A 290 -2.51 -24.63 -6.82
CA SER A 290 -2.15 -25.66 -5.84
C SER A 290 -1.41 -25.12 -4.62
N GLY A 291 -1.09 -23.83 -4.59
CA GLY A 291 -0.57 -23.17 -3.41
C GLY A 291 -1.68 -22.86 -2.39
N ASP A 292 -1.31 -22.85 -1.11
CA ASP A 292 -2.24 -22.59 -0.02
C ASP A 292 -2.72 -21.12 -0.02
N ALA A 293 -3.92 -20.88 0.48
CA ALA A 293 -4.33 -19.53 0.85
C ALA A 293 -3.56 -19.09 2.12
N GLY A 294 -3.40 -17.77 2.29
CA GLY A 294 -2.66 -17.20 3.40
C GLY A 294 -3.49 -17.07 4.68
N VAL A 295 -2.80 -16.86 5.78
CA VAL A 295 -3.40 -16.63 7.10
C VAL A 295 -3.87 -15.17 7.21
N ILE A 296 -5.02 -14.95 7.84
CA ILE A 296 -5.53 -13.63 8.17
C ILE A 296 -5.53 -13.44 9.68
N ASN A 297 -4.80 -12.44 10.16
CA ASN A 297 -4.76 -12.05 11.57
C ASN A 297 -5.30 -10.63 11.73
N LEU A 298 -6.40 -10.46 12.46
CA LEU A 298 -6.98 -9.16 12.78
C LEU A 298 -7.01 -8.95 14.29
N THR A 299 -6.39 -7.87 14.75
CA THR A 299 -6.50 -7.37 16.14
C THR A 299 -7.18 -6.02 16.13
N THR A 300 -8.23 -5.85 16.94
CA THR A 300 -8.97 -4.59 17.07
C THR A 300 -9.60 -4.49 18.44
N GLU A 301 -10.12 -3.32 18.83
CA GLU A 301 -11.00 -3.22 20.00
C GLU A 301 -12.43 -3.63 19.66
N ASN A 302 -12.96 -3.11 18.57
CA ASN A 302 -14.32 -3.40 18.12
C ASN A 302 -14.32 -3.83 16.65
N LEU A 303 -14.97 -4.95 16.33
CA LEU A 303 -15.17 -5.44 14.97
C LEU A 303 -16.63 -5.38 14.58
N SER A 304 -16.94 -4.74 13.46
CA SER A 304 -18.27 -4.72 12.85
C SER A 304 -18.18 -5.18 11.39
N ILE A 305 -18.87 -6.26 11.05
CA ILE A 305 -19.00 -6.80 9.70
C ILE A 305 -20.49 -6.83 9.38
N VAL A 306 -20.92 -5.99 8.45
CA VAL A 306 -22.35 -5.77 8.18
C VAL A 306 -22.64 -5.69 6.69
N ASP A 307 -23.90 -5.97 6.33
CA ASP A 307 -24.46 -5.76 4.99
C ASP A 307 -23.63 -6.43 3.87
N GLY A 308 -23.22 -7.68 4.06
CA GLY A 308 -22.47 -8.45 3.05
C GLY A 308 -20.95 -8.41 3.22
N GLY A 309 -20.43 -7.65 4.18
CA GLY A 309 -18.97 -7.61 4.46
C GLY A 309 -18.42 -8.98 4.85
N THR A 310 -17.16 -9.27 4.47
CA THR A 310 -16.54 -10.59 4.71
C THR A 310 -15.10 -10.54 5.16
N ILE A 311 -14.69 -11.52 6.00
CA ILE A 311 -13.29 -11.86 6.26
C ILE A 311 -13.15 -13.36 5.98
N ASN A 312 -12.35 -13.74 4.99
CA ASN A 312 -12.24 -15.16 4.64
C ASN A 312 -10.87 -15.55 4.06
N SER A 313 -10.44 -16.78 4.42
CA SER A 313 -9.36 -17.47 3.72
C SER A 313 -9.95 -18.68 2.99
N THR A 314 -9.75 -18.76 1.67
CA THR A 314 -10.45 -19.76 0.86
C THR A 314 -9.53 -20.38 -0.18
N SER A 315 -9.50 -21.71 -0.27
CA SER A 315 -8.94 -22.42 -1.41
C SER A 315 -10.08 -22.80 -2.37
N LEU A 316 -10.06 -22.18 -3.57
CA LEU A 316 -11.13 -22.33 -4.57
C LEU A 316 -10.83 -23.41 -5.61
N ALA A 317 -9.54 -23.69 -5.88
CA ALA A 317 -9.14 -24.68 -6.88
C ALA A 317 -7.82 -25.34 -6.50
N GLY A 318 -7.49 -26.47 -7.15
CA GLY A 318 -6.25 -27.22 -6.87
C GLY A 318 -6.30 -28.01 -5.56
N SER A 319 -5.14 -28.27 -4.98
CA SER A 319 -4.96 -29.07 -3.76
C SER A 319 -4.46 -28.26 -2.58
N GLY A 320 -4.39 -26.92 -2.69
CA GLY A 320 -3.92 -26.07 -1.61
C GLY A 320 -4.92 -26.00 -0.45
N ASP A 321 -4.39 -25.87 0.75
CA ASP A 321 -5.17 -25.68 1.96
C ASP A 321 -5.65 -24.23 2.10
N SER A 322 -6.75 -23.99 2.83
CA SER A 322 -7.08 -22.63 3.26
C SER A 322 -6.29 -22.27 4.51
N GLY A 323 -5.99 -20.97 4.67
CA GLY A 323 -5.31 -20.44 5.84
C GLY A 323 -6.23 -20.24 7.03
N ASP A 324 -5.68 -20.11 8.22
CA ASP A 324 -6.42 -19.76 9.42
C ASP A 324 -6.90 -18.30 9.40
N VAL A 325 -8.08 -18.06 10.00
CA VAL A 325 -8.59 -16.71 10.23
C VAL A 325 -8.67 -16.46 11.72
N THR A 326 -7.76 -15.64 12.23
CA THR A 326 -7.68 -15.31 13.66
C THR A 326 -8.17 -13.89 13.91
N ILE A 327 -9.25 -13.76 14.71
CA ILE A 327 -9.81 -12.47 15.12
C ILE A 327 -9.59 -12.28 16.61
N ASN A 328 -8.92 -11.20 16.98
CA ASN A 328 -8.70 -10.80 18.36
C ASN A 328 -9.37 -9.43 18.61
N ALA A 329 -10.66 -9.44 18.89
CA ALA A 329 -11.43 -8.25 19.24
C ALA A 329 -11.60 -8.17 20.77
N ARG A 330 -11.10 -7.10 21.38
CA ARG A 330 -11.03 -6.98 22.85
C ARG A 330 -12.37 -6.63 23.50
N ASN A 331 -13.25 -5.93 22.79
CA ASN A 331 -14.51 -5.42 23.33
C ASN A 331 -15.73 -6.06 22.68
N SER A 332 -15.85 -5.99 21.35
CA SER A 332 -17.03 -6.49 20.65
C SER A 332 -16.73 -7.07 19.27
N VAL A 333 -17.50 -8.09 18.88
CA VAL A 333 -17.58 -8.63 17.51
C VAL A 333 -19.06 -8.61 17.11
N GLN A 334 -19.36 -7.95 16.01
CA GLN A 334 -20.68 -7.91 15.39
C GLN A 334 -20.58 -8.40 13.95
N VAL A 335 -21.28 -9.47 13.62
CA VAL A 335 -21.40 -10.01 12.26
C VAL A 335 -22.89 -10.12 11.95
N ILE A 336 -23.42 -9.16 11.20
CA ILE A 336 -24.86 -9.01 10.99
C ILE A 336 -25.14 -8.59 9.55
N GLY A 337 -26.23 -9.07 9.04
CA GLY A 337 -26.83 -8.55 7.84
C GLY A 337 -26.63 -9.43 6.62
N PHE A 338 -27.33 -8.99 5.62
CA PHE A 338 -27.45 -9.64 4.33
C PHE A 338 -27.66 -8.57 3.27
N LEU A 339 -26.78 -8.53 2.30
CA LEU A 339 -26.92 -7.66 1.15
C LEU A 339 -27.92 -8.29 0.18
N ALA A 340 -29.14 -7.75 0.12
CA ALA A 340 -30.27 -8.37 -0.60
C ALA A 340 -30.04 -8.46 -2.12
N ASP A 341 -29.39 -7.47 -2.70
CA ASP A 341 -29.18 -7.39 -4.15
C ASP A 341 -28.24 -8.49 -4.66
N ASN A 342 -27.15 -8.77 -3.93
CA ASN A 342 -26.15 -9.78 -4.28
C ASN A 342 -26.35 -11.11 -3.54
N LYS A 343 -27.31 -11.22 -2.64
CA LYS A 343 -27.55 -12.39 -1.76
C LYS A 343 -26.33 -12.79 -0.94
N LEU A 344 -25.53 -11.80 -0.51
CA LEU A 344 -24.33 -12.01 0.26
C LEU A 344 -24.59 -11.84 1.75
N PHE A 345 -24.11 -12.80 2.53
CA PHE A 345 -24.15 -12.73 3.98
C PHE A 345 -22.87 -12.16 4.53
N SER A 346 -22.97 -11.38 5.59
CA SER A 346 -21.79 -11.02 6.39
C SER A 346 -21.22 -12.29 7.03
N LEU A 347 -19.91 -12.53 6.86
CA LEU A 347 -19.29 -13.75 7.36
C LEU A 347 -17.81 -13.57 7.78
N ILE A 348 -17.38 -14.45 8.67
CA ILE A 348 -15.99 -14.76 8.95
C ILE A 348 -15.81 -16.26 8.70
N GLY A 349 -14.79 -16.66 7.94
CA GLY A 349 -14.62 -18.08 7.67
C GLY A 349 -13.27 -18.46 7.06
N SER A 350 -13.01 -19.76 7.13
CA SER A 350 -11.97 -20.44 6.39
C SER A 350 -12.56 -21.65 5.73
N SER A 351 -12.35 -21.82 4.43
CA SER A 351 -13.00 -22.88 3.67
C SER A 351 -12.17 -23.36 2.49
N THR A 352 -12.33 -24.63 2.15
CA THR A 352 -11.84 -25.19 0.89
C THR A 352 -13.00 -25.76 0.09
N ILE A 353 -12.98 -25.58 -1.21
CA ILE A 353 -13.98 -26.15 -2.15
C ILE A 353 -13.42 -27.39 -2.82
N THR A 354 -12.15 -27.69 -2.63
CA THR A 354 -11.40 -28.74 -3.29
C THR A 354 -10.84 -29.79 -2.32
N GLU A 355 -9.80 -30.52 -2.72
CA GLU A 355 -9.19 -31.60 -1.94
C GLU A 355 -8.33 -31.14 -0.75
N GLY A 356 -8.06 -29.83 -0.59
CA GLY A 356 -7.29 -29.26 0.50
C GLY A 356 -8.01 -29.30 1.84
N ASN A 357 -7.29 -29.01 2.92
CA ASN A 357 -7.85 -28.90 4.26
C ASN A 357 -8.40 -27.50 4.51
N GLY A 358 -9.51 -27.40 5.24
CA GLY A 358 -9.98 -26.14 5.78
C GLY A 358 -9.05 -25.64 6.91
N GLY A 359 -8.90 -24.31 7.03
CA GLY A 359 -8.23 -23.69 8.19
C GLY A 359 -9.18 -23.56 9.40
N ASN A 360 -8.63 -23.04 10.50
CA ASN A 360 -9.38 -22.74 11.72
C ASN A 360 -9.89 -21.29 11.74
#